data_41676291784f6a08fcd83ec118cfa2cd
#
_entry.id   41676291784f6a08fcd83ec118cfa2cd
#
_cell.length_a   1.000
_cell.length_b   1.000
_cell.length_c   1.000
_cell.angle_alpha   90.00
_cell.angle_beta   90.00
_cell.angle_gamma   90.00
#
_symmetry.space_group_name_H-M   'P 1'
#
loop_
_entity.id
_entity.type
_entity.pdbx_description
1 polymer ?
#
loop_
_entity_poly.entity_id
_entity_poly.type
_entity_poly.pdbx_seq_one_letter_code
_entity_poly.pdbx_strand_id
1 'polypeptide(L)'
;MSQVNLWSSAEHALWYLAKADGIPHRTEGEAVLLEEVPKDVKRILDLGTGDGRLLGLLKCVKRSYPEGNRPNVESVAIDFSPTMLEKARIRFADDNTVTVIEHNFDEPLPDLGKFDAIVSSFAIHHVEDDRKRSLYAEIFELLEPGGIFCNLEHVASPTEALHEKFREALGISKEREDPSNKLLDVETQLRWFREIGFDDVDCYWKWRELALLVGVKPV
;
A
#
# COMPACT_ATOMS: atom_id res chain seq x y z
N MET A 1 -19.89 -16.23 12.26
CA MET A 1 -19.48 -15.08 13.08
C MET A 1 -18.37 -14.44 12.30
N SER A 2 -18.52 -13.19 11.82
CA SER A 2 -17.43 -12.47 11.15
C SER A 2 -16.26 -12.36 12.15
N GLN A 3 -15.08 -12.80 11.77
CA GLN A 3 -13.88 -12.55 12.57
C GLN A 3 -13.77 -11.03 12.74
N VAL A 4 -13.65 -10.60 14.00
CA VAL A 4 -13.40 -9.19 14.29
C VAL A 4 -12.07 -8.83 13.63
N ASN A 5 -12.08 -7.85 12.74
CA ASN A 5 -10.86 -7.40 12.09
C ASN A 5 -9.94 -6.77 13.16
N LEU A 6 -8.76 -7.36 13.36
CA LEU A 6 -7.83 -6.96 14.41
C LEU A 6 -7.40 -5.49 14.29
N TRP A 7 -7.38 -4.94 13.07
CA TRP A 7 -6.99 -3.55 12.80
C TRP A 7 -7.99 -2.51 13.30
N SER A 8 -9.21 -2.93 13.70
CA SER A 8 -10.14 -2.07 14.45
C SER A 8 -9.71 -1.87 15.91
N SER A 9 -8.78 -2.70 16.42
CA SER A 9 -8.23 -2.60 17.78
C SER A 9 -7.08 -1.59 17.85
N ALA A 10 -7.18 -0.64 18.77
CA ALA A 10 -6.09 0.31 19.02
C ALA A 10 -4.80 -0.39 19.50
N GLU A 11 -4.92 -1.46 20.30
CA GLU A 11 -3.78 -2.24 20.78
C GLU A 11 -2.99 -2.86 19.62
N HIS A 12 -3.68 -3.48 18.67
CA HIS A 12 -3.06 -4.09 17.49
C HIS A 12 -2.38 -3.03 16.60
N ALA A 13 -3.07 -1.93 16.31
CA ALA A 13 -2.53 -0.83 15.52
C ALA A 13 -1.27 -0.21 16.16
N LEU A 14 -1.28 0.02 17.48
CA LEU A 14 -0.12 0.57 18.19
C LEU A 14 1.05 -0.44 18.26
N TRP A 15 0.74 -1.73 18.45
CA TRP A 15 1.75 -2.78 18.42
C TRP A 15 2.46 -2.87 17.05
N TYR A 16 1.71 -2.77 15.96
CA TYR A 16 2.27 -2.72 14.60
C TYR A 16 3.18 -1.51 14.42
N LEU A 17 2.71 -0.31 14.77
CA LEU A 17 3.49 0.92 14.62
C LEU A 17 4.82 0.87 15.37
N ALA A 18 4.85 0.25 16.55
CA ALA A 18 6.08 0.09 17.33
C ALA A 18 7.12 -0.81 16.63
N LYS A 19 6.72 -1.64 15.65
CA LYS A 19 7.59 -2.58 14.94
C LYS A 19 7.83 -2.19 13.48
N ALA A 20 6.98 -1.36 12.91
CA ALA A 20 6.96 -1.05 11.48
C ALA A 20 8.31 -0.54 10.96
N ASP A 21 9.00 0.28 11.74
CA ASP A 21 10.34 0.79 11.39
C ASP A 21 11.45 -0.26 11.50
N GLY A 22 11.21 -1.35 12.23
CA GLY A 22 12.14 -2.46 12.41
C GLY A 22 11.98 -3.59 11.39
N ILE A 23 11.03 -3.50 10.45
CA ILE A 23 10.86 -4.53 9.40
C ILE A 23 12.08 -4.49 8.48
N PRO A 24 12.88 -5.60 8.38
CA PRO A 24 14.06 -5.64 7.56
C PRO A 24 13.75 -5.31 6.09
N HIS A 25 14.62 -4.53 5.45
CA HIS A 25 14.53 -4.16 4.03
C HIS A 25 13.28 -3.37 3.60
N ARG A 26 12.39 -3.00 4.52
CA ARG A 26 11.21 -2.18 4.23
C ARG A 26 11.59 -0.86 3.53
N THR A 27 12.60 -0.17 4.05
CA THR A 27 13.06 1.12 3.51
C THR A 27 13.64 1.00 2.11
N GLU A 28 14.22 -0.15 1.75
CA GLU A 28 14.68 -0.42 0.39
C GLU A 28 13.50 -0.55 -0.58
N GLY A 29 12.47 -1.32 -0.22
CA GLY A 29 11.25 -1.43 -1.02
C GLY A 29 10.50 -0.09 -1.14
N GLU A 30 10.42 0.69 -0.04
CA GLU A 30 9.86 2.05 -0.08
C GLU A 30 10.68 2.97 -1.00
N ALA A 31 12.01 2.88 -1.02
CA ALA A 31 12.86 3.69 -1.90
C ALA A 31 12.59 3.39 -3.37
N VAL A 32 12.51 2.11 -3.76
CA VAL A 32 12.16 1.72 -5.13
C VAL A 32 10.76 2.22 -5.50
N LEU A 33 9.76 2.07 -4.62
CA LEU A 33 8.42 2.60 -4.86
C LEU A 33 8.44 4.12 -5.12
N LEU A 34 9.22 4.88 -4.35
CA LEU A 34 9.36 6.32 -4.52
C LEU A 34 10.01 6.72 -5.87
N GLU A 35 10.89 5.85 -6.42
CA GLU A 35 11.52 6.04 -7.74
C GLU A 35 10.52 5.79 -8.87
N GLU A 36 9.60 4.82 -8.71
CA GLU A 36 8.61 4.46 -9.73
C GLU A 36 7.49 5.50 -9.86
N VAL A 37 7.12 6.20 -8.78
CA VAL A 37 6.06 7.22 -8.84
C VAL A 37 6.53 8.45 -9.65
N PRO A 38 5.89 8.76 -10.81
CA PRO A 38 6.32 9.85 -11.69
C PRO A 38 6.42 11.19 -10.96
N LYS A 39 7.39 12.00 -11.39
CA LYS A 39 7.71 13.29 -10.73
C LYS A 39 6.64 14.34 -10.90
N ASP A 40 5.85 14.26 -11.94
CA ASP A 40 4.84 15.23 -12.38
C ASP A 40 3.41 14.88 -11.99
N VAL A 41 3.23 13.84 -11.12
CA VAL A 41 1.91 13.48 -10.58
C VAL A 41 1.24 14.67 -9.91
N LYS A 42 -0.06 14.79 -10.11
CA LYS A 42 -0.92 15.85 -9.56
C LYS A 42 -1.85 15.31 -8.47
N ARG A 43 -2.30 14.06 -8.62
CA ARG A 43 -3.18 13.40 -7.66
C ARG A 43 -2.69 12.01 -7.29
N ILE A 44 -2.58 11.74 -5.99
CA ILE A 44 -2.15 10.45 -5.42
C ILE A 44 -3.23 9.90 -4.52
N LEU A 45 -3.49 8.58 -4.64
CA LEU A 45 -4.28 7.82 -3.68
C LEU A 45 -3.36 6.87 -2.91
N ASP A 46 -3.38 6.93 -1.58
CA ASP A 46 -2.67 6.01 -0.68
C ASP A 46 -3.68 5.07 -0.02
N LEU A 47 -3.68 3.81 -0.43
CA LEU A 47 -4.60 2.76 0.02
C LEU A 47 -4.01 2.00 1.20
N GLY A 48 -4.70 2.03 2.34
CA GLY A 48 -4.19 1.51 3.61
C GLY A 48 -3.07 2.38 4.14
N THR A 49 -3.33 3.69 4.19
CA THR A 49 -2.33 4.71 4.53
C THR A 49 -1.70 4.52 5.92
N GLY A 50 -2.38 3.79 6.81
CA GLY A 50 -1.97 3.62 8.19
C GLY A 50 -1.82 4.99 8.89
N ASP A 51 -0.67 5.25 9.47
CA ASP A 51 -0.33 6.53 10.08
C ASP A 51 0.09 7.63 9.06
N GLY A 52 -0.05 7.37 7.76
CA GLY A 52 0.35 8.27 6.68
C GLY A 52 1.83 8.21 6.31
N ARG A 53 2.55 7.17 6.70
CA ARG A 53 4.00 7.05 6.47
C ARG A 53 4.38 7.14 5.00
N LEU A 54 3.80 6.29 4.14
CA LEU A 54 4.16 6.25 2.71
C LEU A 54 3.86 7.56 2.01
N LEU A 55 2.66 8.10 2.22
CA LEU A 55 2.29 9.41 1.67
C LEU A 55 3.20 10.52 2.17
N GLY A 56 3.60 10.48 3.44
CA GLY A 56 4.58 11.42 4.01
C GLY A 56 5.93 11.36 3.29
N LEU A 57 6.44 10.17 2.97
CA LEU A 57 7.68 9.98 2.20
C LEU A 57 7.53 10.55 0.78
N LEU A 58 6.45 10.25 0.07
CA LEU A 58 6.14 10.78 -1.25
C LEU A 58 6.13 12.32 -1.24
N LYS A 59 5.49 12.92 -0.27
CA LYS A 59 5.45 14.39 -0.13
C LYS A 59 6.80 14.98 0.23
N CYS A 60 7.65 14.30 0.99
CA CYS A 60 9.02 14.73 1.28
C CYS A 60 9.88 14.74 0.01
N VAL A 61 9.81 13.71 -0.83
CA VAL A 61 10.50 13.67 -2.12
C VAL A 61 10.05 14.83 -3.02
N LYS A 62 8.74 15.09 -3.08
CA LYS A 62 8.18 16.22 -3.86
C LYS A 62 8.57 17.59 -3.30
N ARG A 63 8.78 17.73 -1.98
CA ARG A 63 9.26 18.98 -1.35
C ARG A 63 10.73 19.29 -1.63
N SER A 64 11.54 18.31 -2.06
CA SER A 64 12.95 18.54 -2.43
C SER A 64 13.14 19.28 -3.76
N TYR A 65 12.08 19.58 -4.49
CA TYR A 65 12.12 20.46 -5.67
C TYR A 65 12.38 21.93 -5.27
N PRO A 66 13.10 22.70 -6.11
CA PRO A 66 13.31 24.13 -5.88
C PRO A 66 11.99 24.89 -5.63
N GLU A 67 12.02 25.88 -4.73
CA GLU A 67 10.88 26.77 -4.52
C GLU A 67 10.43 27.39 -5.86
N GLY A 68 9.12 27.31 -6.15
CA GLY A 68 8.54 27.74 -7.44
C GLY A 68 8.29 26.61 -8.44
N ASN A 69 8.92 25.42 -8.25
CA ASN A 69 8.69 24.23 -9.09
C ASN A 69 8.08 23.05 -8.29
N ARG A 70 7.61 23.29 -7.06
CA ARG A 70 6.97 22.26 -6.25
C ARG A 70 5.58 21.94 -6.83
N PRO A 71 5.33 20.72 -7.29
CA PRO A 71 3.98 20.36 -7.71
C PRO A 71 3.05 20.42 -6.50
N ASN A 72 1.90 21.06 -6.65
CA ASN A 72 0.80 20.98 -5.70
C ASN A 72 0.14 19.62 -5.90
N VAL A 73 0.56 18.62 -5.13
CA VAL A 73 0.05 17.24 -5.25
C VAL A 73 -1.13 17.07 -4.31
N GLU A 74 -2.32 16.97 -4.87
CA GLU A 74 -3.50 16.54 -4.12
C GLU A 74 -3.37 15.07 -3.74
N SER A 75 -3.73 14.75 -2.51
CA SER A 75 -3.58 13.39 -2.01
C SER A 75 -4.80 12.95 -1.23
N VAL A 76 -5.23 11.72 -1.47
CA VAL A 76 -6.25 11.06 -0.69
C VAL A 76 -5.60 9.89 0.04
N ALA A 77 -5.78 9.84 1.34
CA ALA A 77 -5.25 8.80 2.24
C ALA A 77 -6.42 8.02 2.82
N ILE A 78 -6.48 6.71 2.56
CA ILE A 78 -7.58 5.86 3.00
C ILE A 78 -7.09 4.79 3.96
N ASP A 79 -7.80 4.61 5.06
CA ASP A 79 -7.66 3.49 5.99
C ASP A 79 -9.00 3.25 6.68
N PHE A 80 -9.16 2.09 7.35
CA PHE A 80 -10.37 1.85 8.14
C PHE A 80 -10.10 1.81 9.65
N SER A 81 -8.83 1.76 10.08
CA SER A 81 -8.44 1.74 11.48
C SER A 81 -8.56 3.14 12.10
N PRO A 82 -9.46 3.35 13.08
CA PRO A 82 -9.62 4.68 13.70
C PRO A 82 -8.32 5.21 14.31
N THR A 83 -7.53 4.34 14.92
CA THR A 83 -6.23 4.69 15.54
C THR A 83 -5.20 5.13 14.49
N MET A 84 -5.16 4.47 13.34
CA MET A 84 -4.29 4.84 12.22
C MET A 84 -4.72 6.17 11.63
N LEU A 85 -6.01 6.34 11.35
CA LEU A 85 -6.58 7.57 10.79
C LEU A 85 -6.34 8.78 11.69
N GLU A 86 -6.44 8.63 13.02
CA GLU A 86 -6.11 9.71 13.95
C GLU A 86 -4.65 10.16 13.78
N LYS A 87 -3.71 9.22 13.68
CA LYS A 87 -2.29 9.53 13.46
C LYS A 87 -2.03 10.16 12.10
N ALA A 88 -2.69 9.67 11.05
CA ALA A 88 -2.59 10.27 9.72
C ALA A 88 -3.13 11.70 9.71
N ARG A 89 -4.27 11.98 10.36
CA ARG A 89 -4.82 13.34 10.49
C ARG A 89 -3.88 14.26 11.26
N ILE A 90 -3.24 13.78 12.32
CA ILE A 90 -2.23 14.56 13.04
C ILE A 90 -1.00 14.84 12.16
N ARG A 91 -0.51 13.83 11.41
CA ARG A 91 0.65 13.97 10.51
C ARG A 91 0.42 15.03 9.44
N PHE A 92 -0.78 15.13 8.91
CA PHE A 92 -1.14 16.03 7.81
C PHE A 92 -1.97 17.25 8.25
N ALA A 93 -2.02 17.56 9.55
CA ALA A 93 -2.86 18.65 10.07
C ALA A 93 -2.59 20.01 9.39
N ASP A 94 -1.35 20.27 9.02
CA ASP A 94 -0.93 21.53 8.38
C ASP A 94 -0.80 21.40 6.83
N ASP A 95 -1.23 20.30 6.23
CA ASP A 95 -1.19 20.06 4.77
C ASP A 95 -2.60 19.99 4.19
N ASN A 96 -3.12 21.12 3.73
CA ASN A 96 -4.46 21.23 3.16
C ASN A 96 -4.65 20.53 1.80
N THR A 97 -3.59 19.95 1.26
CA THR A 97 -3.65 19.13 0.03
C THR A 97 -3.89 17.65 0.31
N VAL A 98 -3.97 17.24 1.59
CA VAL A 98 -4.25 15.85 1.98
C VAL A 98 -5.66 15.72 2.56
N THR A 99 -6.42 14.80 1.99
CA THR A 99 -7.73 14.39 2.53
C THR A 99 -7.61 12.98 3.12
N VAL A 100 -7.95 12.82 4.40
CA VAL A 100 -7.93 11.52 5.11
C VAL A 100 -9.34 10.98 5.22
N ILE A 101 -9.59 9.81 4.63
CA ILE A 101 -10.91 9.17 4.52
C ILE A 101 -10.92 7.82 5.25
N GLU A 102 -11.99 7.58 6.01
CA GLU A 102 -12.26 6.26 6.59
C GLU A 102 -13.02 5.39 5.57
N HIS A 103 -12.45 4.24 5.21
CA HIS A 103 -13.08 3.27 4.33
C HIS A 103 -12.48 1.89 4.50
N ASN A 104 -13.33 0.86 4.52
CA ASN A 104 -12.92 -0.54 4.59
C ASN A 104 -12.81 -1.14 3.17
N PHE A 105 -11.67 -1.76 2.85
CA PHE A 105 -11.44 -2.40 1.53
C PHE A 105 -12.26 -3.67 1.29
N ASP A 106 -12.92 -4.22 2.31
CA ASP A 106 -13.90 -5.27 2.10
C ASP A 106 -15.13 -4.78 1.29
N GLU A 107 -15.34 -3.45 1.28
CA GLU A 107 -16.37 -2.78 0.48
C GLU A 107 -15.76 -2.16 -0.78
N PRO A 108 -16.56 -1.99 -1.86
CA PRO A 108 -16.09 -1.31 -3.07
C PRO A 108 -15.57 0.10 -2.78
N LEU A 109 -14.49 0.50 -3.46
CA LEU A 109 -13.94 1.85 -3.32
C LEU A 109 -14.98 2.91 -3.72
N PRO A 110 -15.09 4.01 -2.96
CA PRO A 110 -15.98 5.12 -3.31
C PRO A 110 -15.50 5.83 -4.59
N ASP A 111 -16.41 6.58 -5.23
CA ASP A 111 -16.03 7.44 -6.34
C ASP A 111 -15.19 8.63 -5.81
N LEU A 112 -13.90 8.57 -6.07
CA LEU A 112 -12.92 9.58 -5.66
C LEU A 112 -12.36 10.39 -6.83
N GLY A 113 -12.89 10.17 -8.03
CA GLY A 113 -12.31 10.69 -9.27
C GLY A 113 -11.07 9.90 -9.70
N LYS A 114 -10.24 10.49 -10.57
CA LYS A 114 -9.07 9.83 -11.15
C LYS A 114 -7.77 10.25 -10.47
N PHE A 115 -6.74 9.37 -10.57
CA PHE A 115 -5.43 9.57 -9.96
C PHE A 115 -4.32 9.27 -10.97
N ASP A 116 -3.23 10.04 -10.90
CA ASP A 116 -2.01 9.77 -11.67
C ASP A 116 -1.21 8.63 -11.06
N ALA A 117 -1.28 8.48 -9.75
CA ALA A 117 -0.65 7.38 -9.03
C ALA A 117 -1.55 6.86 -7.91
N ILE A 118 -1.63 5.54 -7.78
CA ILE A 118 -2.23 4.86 -6.63
C ILE A 118 -1.14 4.02 -6.00
N VAL A 119 -0.97 4.16 -4.69
CA VAL A 119 0.05 3.45 -3.92
C VAL A 119 -0.56 2.69 -2.76
N SER A 120 0.07 1.62 -2.34
CA SER A 120 -0.26 0.89 -1.12
C SER A 120 1.00 0.32 -0.49
N SER A 121 1.04 0.23 0.83
CA SER A 121 2.16 -0.38 1.55
C SER A 121 1.65 -1.25 2.70
N PHE A 122 1.82 -2.55 2.56
CA PHE A 122 1.47 -3.56 3.56
C PHE A 122 0.03 -3.47 4.08
N ALA A 123 -0.95 -3.36 3.15
CA ALA A 123 -2.36 -3.25 3.50
C ALA A 123 -3.26 -4.26 2.78
N ILE A 124 -3.05 -4.51 1.49
CA ILE A 124 -3.99 -5.29 0.67
C ILE A 124 -3.92 -6.79 1.01
N HIS A 125 -2.83 -7.29 1.61
CA HIS A 125 -2.72 -8.69 2.04
C HIS A 125 -3.70 -9.09 3.16
N HIS A 126 -4.41 -8.15 3.77
CA HIS A 126 -5.46 -8.44 4.73
C HIS A 126 -6.83 -8.70 4.08
N VAL A 127 -6.97 -8.48 2.78
CA VAL A 127 -8.20 -8.66 2.02
C VAL A 127 -8.29 -10.08 1.45
N GLU A 128 -9.49 -10.68 1.37
CA GLU A 128 -9.72 -11.98 0.73
C GLU A 128 -9.38 -11.95 -0.76
N ASP A 129 -8.95 -13.09 -1.33
CA ASP A 129 -8.39 -13.14 -2.69
C ASP A 129 -9.36 -12.65 -3.78
N ASP A 130 -10.63 -13.06 -3.71
CA ASP A 130 -11.65 -12.58 -4.65
C ASP A 130 -11.85 -11.07 -4.54
N ARG A 131 -11.77 -10.54 -3.32
CA ARG A 131 -11.88 -9.10 -3.08
C ARG A 131 -10.61 -8.36 -3.51
N LYS A 132 -9.40 -8.93 -3.32
CA LYS A 132 -8.16 -8.36 -3.86
C LYS A 132 -8.26 -8.14 -5.37
N ARG A 133 -8.72 -9.18 -6.11
CA ARG A 133 -8.86 -9.09 -7.56
C ARG A 133 -9.83 -8.00 -7.97
N SER A 134 -10.97 -7.89 -7.28
CA SER A 134 -11.96 -6.83 -7.52
C SER A 134 -11.38 -5.46 -7.19
N LEU A 135 -10.63 -5.33 -6.08
CA LEU A 135 -9.96 -4.09 -5.67
C LEU A 135 -8.93 -3.64 -6.72
N TYR A 136 -8.16 -4.57 -7.31
CA TYR A 136 -7.22 -4.25 -8.39
C TYR A 136 -7.94 -3.73 -9.65
N ALA A 137 -9.12 -4.27 -9.97
CA ALA A 137 -9.95 -3.75 -11.07
C ALA A 137 -10.49 -2.34 -10.74
N GLU A 138 -10.94 -2.09 -9.52
CA GLU A 138 -11.37 -0.77 -9.06
C GLU A 138 -10.21 0.25 -9.10
N ILE A 139 -9.00 -0.15 -8.68
CA ILE A 139 -7.79 0.66 -8.78
C ILE A 139 -7.50 1.01 -10.24
N PHE A 140 -7.58 0.05 -11.15
CA PHE A 140 -7.41 0.29 -12.58
C PHE A 140 -8.41 1.32 -13.11
N GLU A 141 -9.68 1.21 -12.70
CA GLU A 141 -10.69 2.21 -13.09
C GLU A 141 -10.40 3.59 -12.52
N LEU A 142 -9.89 3.71 -11.31
CA LEU A 142 -9.55 5.00 -10.69
C LEU A 142 -8.27 5.64 -11.24
N LEU A 143 -7.44 4.92 -11.99
CA LEU A 143 -6.25 5.51 -12.63
C LEU A 143 -6.63 6.32 -13.88
N GLU A 144 -5.93 7.44 -14.10
CA GLU A 144 -5.87 8.11 -15.39
C GLU A 144 -5.14 7.23 -16.42
N PRO A 145 -5.39 7.39 -17.73
CA PRO A 145 -4.53 6.80 -18.75
C PRO A 145 -3.06 7.20 -18.56
N GLY A 146 -2.14 6.24 -18.54
CA GLY A 146 -0.74 6.43 -18.18
C GLY A 146 -0.46 6.49 -16.69
N GLY A 147 -1.49 6.37 -15.84
CA GLY A 147 -1.34 6.33 -14.38
C GLY A 147 -0.75 5.02 -13.88
N ILE A 148 -0.08 5.05 -12.72
CA ILE A 148 0.67 3.94 -12.15
C ILE A 148 0.06 3.42 -10.85
N PHE A 149 0.06 2.11 -10.67
CA PHE A 149 -0.22 1.44 -9.40
C PHE A 149 1.04 0.80 -8.83
N CYS A 150 1.42 1.18 -7.61
CA CYS A 150 2.56 0.63 -6.89
C CYS A 150 2.08 -0.02 -5.58
N ASN A 151 2.20 -1.33 -5.46
CA ASN A 151 1.79 -2.10 -4.29
C ASN A 151 3.02 -2.75 -3.62
N LEU A 152 3.52 -2.14 -2.55
CA LEU A 152 4.54 -2.74 -1.69
C LEU A 152 3.85 -3.67 -0.69
N GLU A 153 4.00 -4.98 -0.89
CA GLU A 153 3.10 -5.97 -0.30
C GLU A 153 3.83 -7.10 0.44
N HIS A 154 3.14 -7.68 1.41
CA HIS A 154 3.49 -8.96 2.02
C HIS A 154 2.85 -10.09 1.19
N VAL A 155 3.69 -10.87 0.53
CA VAL A 155 3.27 -11.91 -0.42
C VAL A 155 3.55 -13.31 0.13
N ALA A 156 2.83 -14.31 -0.40
CA ALA A 156 3.06 -15.70 -0.01
C ALA A 156 4.43 -16.21 -0.50
N SER A 157 5.10 -16.98 0.35
CA SER A 157 6.21 -17.84 -0.08
C SER A 157 5.71 -19.03 -0.88
N PRO A 158 6.47 -19.52 -1.87
CA PRO A 158 6.10 -20.71 -2.63
C PRO A 158 6.16 -22.00 -1.81
N THR A 159 6.82 -22.02 -0.65
CA THR A 159 6.94 -23.19 0.23
C THR A 159 6.96 -22.79 1.70
N GLU A 160 6.45 -23.68 2.57
CA GLU A 160 6.52 -23.50 4.03
C GLU A 160 7.96 -23.29 4.53
N ALA A 161 8.95 -23.98 3.95
CA ALA A 161 10.34 -23.82 4.33
C ALA A 161 10.90 -22.41 4.04
N LEU A 162 10.43 -21.74 3.00
CA LEU A 162 10.80 -20.35 2.71
C LEU A 162 10.05 -19.38 3.61
N HIS A 163 8.80 -19.66 3.92
CA HIS A 163 8.01 -18.91 4.89
C HIS A 163 8.65 -18.95 6.28
N GLU A 164 9.10 -20.12 6.73
CA GLU A 164 9.82 -20.25 8.02
C GLU A 164 11.11 -19.41 8.04
N LYS A 165 11.90 -19.44 6.97
CA LYS A 165 13.09 -18.57 6.83
C LYS A 165 12.76 -17.08 6.83
N PHE A 166 11.58 -16.69 6.36
CA PHE A 166 11.13 -15.31 6.45
C PHE A 166 10.80 -14.93 7.90
N ARG A 167 10.03 -15.77 8.62
CA ARG A 167 9.73 -15.57 10.04
C ARG A 167 11.00 -15.47 10.90
N GLU A 168 11.97 -16.36 10.67
CA GLU A 168 13.28 -16.32 11.33
C GLU A 168 13.98 -14.97 11.09
N ALA A 169 13.97 -14.49 9.84
CA ALA A 169 14.59 -13.22 9.49
C ALA A 169 13.90 -12.00 10.14
N LEU A 170 12.58 -12.09 10.41
CA LEU A 170 11.83 -11.10 11.17
C LEU A 170 11.97 -11.25 12.69
N GLY A 171 12.54 -12.35 13.18
CA GLY A 171 12.60 -12.67 14.60
C GLY A 171 11.24 -12.92 15.24
N ILE A 172 10.27 -13.41 14.46
CA ILE A 172 8.91 -13.72 14.93
C ILE A 172 8.68 -15.24 14.99
N SER A 173 7.97 -15.69 16.01
CA SER A 173 7.53 -17.10 16.10
C SER A 173 6.20 -17.28 15.37
N LYS A 174 5.87 -18.54 15.03
CA LYS A 174 4.62 -18.90 14.35
C LYS A 174 3.37 -18.41 15.08
N GLU A 175 3.40 -18.42 16.41
CA GLU A 175 2.27 -18.00 17.27
C GLU A 175 2.08 -16.48 17.30
N ARG A 176 3.08 -15.72 16.80
CA ARG A 176 3.06 -14.25 16.74
C ARG A 176 2.82 -13.72 15.34
N GLU A 177 2.60 -14.60 14.37
CA GLU A 177 2.12 -14.19 13.07
C GLU A 177 0.76 -13.51 13.18
N ASP A 178 0.54 -12.51 12.33
CA ASP A 178 -0.76 -11.87 12.25
C ASP A 178 -1.77 -12.83 11.60
N PRO A 179 -2.79 -13.31 12.35
CA PRO A 179 -3.76 -14.25 11.81
C PRO A 179 -4.70 -13.60 10.77
N SER A 180 -4.67 -12.30 10.59
CA SER A 180 -5.45 -11.60 9.56
C SER A 180 -4.76 -11.62 8.18
N ASN A 181 -3.52 -12.11 8.09
CA ASN A 181 -2.82 -12.23 6.82
C ASN A 181 -3.51 -13.22 5.88
N LYS A 182 -3.77 -12.79 4.67
CA LYS A 182 -4.30 -13.55 3.54
C LYS A 182 -3.32 -13.41 2.38
N LEU A 183 -2.16 -14.05 2.55
CA LEU A 183 -1.04 -13.89 1.64
C LEU A 183 -1.34 -14.59 0.30
N LEU A 184 -1.02 -13.90 -0.79
CA LEU A 184 -1.12 -14.43 -2.14
C LEU A 184 0.24 -14.31 -2.84
N ASP A 185 0.59 -15.28 -3.67
CA ASP A 185 1.86 -15.30 -4.39
C ASP A 185 1.97 -14.18 -5.44
N VAL A 186 3.20 -13.79 -5.74
CA VAL A 186 3.51 -12.73 -6.70
C VAL A 186 2.98 -13.03 -8.10
N GLU A 187 3.14 -14.28 -8.58
CA GLU A 187 2.80 -14.66 -9.96
C GLU A 187 1.29 -14.53 -10.21
N THR A 188 0.48 -14.95 -9.24
CA THR A 188 -0.98 -14.81 -9.31
C THR A 188 -1.40 -13.34 -9.34
N GLN A 189 -0.81 -12.50 -8.48
CA GLN A 189 -1.13 -11.07 -8.44
C GLN A 189 -0.73 -10.36 -9.74
N LEU A 190 0.48 -10.58 -10.24
CA LEU A 190 0.95 -10.01 -11.51
C LEU A 190 0.12 -10.51 -12.72
N ARG A 191 -0.31 -11.77 -12.71
CA ARG A 191 -1.24 -12.29 -13.72
C ARG A 191 -2.57 -11.56 -13.69
N TRP A 192 -3.14 -11.31 -12.51
CA TRP A 192 -4.37 -10.54 -12.36
C TRP A 192 -4.23 -9.10 -12.87
N PHE A 193 -3.10 -8.43 -12.60
CA PHE A 193 -2.85 -7.10 -13.16
C PHE A 193 -2.92 -7.12 -14.69
N ARG A 194 -2.24 -8.09 -15.33
CA ARG A 194 -2.28 -8.25 -16.81
C ARG A 194 -3.67 -8.57 -17.33
N GLU A 195 -4.41 -9.48 -16.67
CA GLU A 195 -5.78 -9.84 -17.03
C GLU A 195 -6.76 -8.66 -16.88
N ILE A 196 -6.54 -7.76 -15.94
CA ILE A 196 -7.33 -6.54 -15.75
C ILE A 196 -7.04 -5.50 -16.85
N GLY A 197 -5.82 -5.49 -17.38
CA GLY A 197 -5.45 -4.61 -18.48
C GLY A 197 -4.30 -3.65 -18.18
N PHE A 198 -3.59 -3.83 -17.07
CA PHE A 198 -2.35 -3.10 -16.83
C PHE A 198 -1.25 -3.52 -17.80
N ASP A 199 -0.48 -2.57 -18.29
CA ASP A 199 0.78 -2.73 -18.99
C ASP A 199 1.97 -2.56 -18.03
N ASP A 200 3.19 -2.87 -18.49
CA ASP A 200 4.45 -2.76 -17.74
C ASP A 200 4.40 -3.44 -16.36
N VAL A 201 3.68 -4.58 -16.30
CA VAL A 201 3.42 -5.32 -15.07
C VAL A 201 4.62 -6.16 -14.69
N ASP A 202 5.28 -5.84 -13.56
CA ASP A 202 6.38 -6.63 -13.02
C ASP A 202 6.49 -6.49 -11.49
N CYS A 203 7.35 -7.33 -10.91
CA CYS A 203 7.82 -7.22 -9.53
C CYS A 203 9.14 -6.45 -9.54
N TYR A 204 9.08 -5.15 -9.22
CA TYR A 204 10.22 -4.22 -9.32
C TYR A 204 11.24 -4.37 -8.20
N TRP A 205 10.81 -4.91 -7.06
CA TRP A 205 11.68 -5.24 -5.93
C TRP A 205 11.12 -6.41 -5.14
N LYS A 206 12.00 -7.27 -4.63
CA LYS A 206 11.60 -8.38 -3.78
C LYS A 206 12.68 -8.74 -2.76
N TRP A 207 12.28 -8.83 -1.50
CA TRP A 207 13.07 -9.46 -0.45
C TRP A 207 12.20 -10.47 0.29
N ARG A 208 12.46 -11.78 0.07
CA ARG A 208 11.66 -12.88 0.63
C ARG A 208 10.17 -12.72 0.33
N GLU A 209 9.35 -12.45 1.36
CA GLU A 209 7.91 -12.23 1.25
C GLU A 209 7.51 -10.76 1.14
N LEU A 210 8.45 -9.85 1.09
CA LEU A 210 8.18 -8.46 0.79
C LEU A 210 8.45 -8.21 -0.70
N ALA A 211 7.48 -7.65 -1.40
CA ALA A 211 7.56 -7.43 -2.84
C ALA A 211 6.89 -6.11 -3.24
N LEU A 212 7.47 -5.43 -4.23
CA LEU A 212 6.85 -4.28 -4.89
C LEU A 212 6.29 -4.72 -6.24
N LEU A 213 4.98 -4.75 -6.35
CA LEU A 213 4.25 -5.05 -7.57
C LEU A 213 3.83 -3.74 -8.23
N VAL A 214 4.10 -3.60 -9.50
CA VAL A 214 3.79 -2.38 -10.26
C VAL A 214 3.03 -2.73 -11.53
N GLY A 215 2.15 -1.83 -11.95
CA GLY A 215 1.46 -1.89 -13.24
C GLY A 215 1.04 -0.48 -13.66
N VAL A 216 1.02 -0.23 -14.97
CA VAL A 216 0.66 1.05 -15.56
C VAL A 216 -0.63 0.89 -16.35
N LYS A 217 -1.58 1.83 -16.20
CA LYS A 217 -2.76 1.87 -17.05
C LYS A 217 -2.39 2.36 -18.44
N PRO A 218 -2.71 1.64 -19.52
CA PRO A 218 -2.44 2.09 -20.89
C PRO A 218 -3.00 3.49 -21.19
N VAL A 219 -2.36 4.20 -22.13
CA VAL A 219 -2.80 5.52 -22.62
C VAL A 219 -3.95 5.40 -23.61
#